data_fb74d4184308408559076f623406fec8
#
_entry.id   fb74d4184308408559076f623406fec8
#
_cell.length_a   1.000
_cell.length_b   1.000
_cell.length_c   1.000
_cell.angle_alpha   90.00
_cell.angle_beta   90.00
_cell.angle_gamma   90.00
#
_symmetry.space_group_name_H-M   'P 1'
#
loop_
_entity.id
_entity.type
_entity.pdbx_description
1 polymer ?
#
loop_
_entity_poly.entity_id
_entity_poly.type
_entity_poly.pdbx_seq_one_letter_code
_entity_poly.pdbx_strand_id
1 'polypeptide(L)' 'MHPLLLTRARLVDPASGREQIGSLLIRNGMIADLGPQLSISSVSADTEIFDCD' A
#
# COMPACT_ATOMS: atom_id res chain seq x y z
N MET A 1 -10.01 14.27 -2.13
CA MET A 1 -9.90 12.83 -1.77
C MET A 1 -8.53 12.58 -1.17
N HIS A 2 -8.49 11.92 -0.03
CA HIS A 2 -7.21 11.69 0.64
C HIS A 2 -6.53 10.46 0.05
N PRO A 3 -5.20 10.45 -0.04
CA PRO A 3 -4.49 9.22 -0.33
C PRO A 3 -4.77 8.18 0.74
N LEU A 4 -4.70 6.93 0.37
CA LEU A 4 -4.95 5.81 1.28
C LEU A 4 -3.74 4.89 1.28
N LEU A 5 -3.19 4.63 2.45
CA LEU A 5 -2.09 3.68 2.60
C LEU A 5 -2.61 2.43 3.32
N LEU A 6 -2.56 1.31 2.63
CA LEU A 6 -2.88 0.01 3.21
C LEU A 6 -1.57 -0.61 3.69
N THR A 7 -1.49 -0.87 5.00
CA THR A 7 -0.30 -1.46 5.58
C THR A 7 -0.51 -2.93 5.89
N ARG A 8 0.56 -3.71 5.86
CA ARG A 8 0.54 -5.15 6.12
C ARG A 8 -0.44 -5.89 5.21
N ALA A 9 -0.51 -5.43 3.96
CA ALA A 9 -1.36 -6.05 2.97
C ALA A 9 -0.64 -7.24 2.33
N ARG A 10 -1.41 -8.27 2.03
CA ARG A 10 -0.86 -9.42 1.30
C ARG A 10 -0.88 -9.10 -0.19
N LEU A 11 0.29 -8.96 -0.76
CA LEU A 11 0.45 -8.64 -2.16
C LEU A 11 0.69 -9.93 -2.93
N VAL A 12 -0.21 -10.26 -3.85
CA VAL A 12 -0.15 -11.48 -4.63
C VAL A 12 0.08 -11.14 -6.09
N ASP A 13 1.10 -11.76 -6.68
CA ASP A 13 1.38 -11.63 -8.10
C ASP A 13 0.97 -12.92 -8.79
N PRO A 14 -0.17 -12.96 -9.49
CA PRO A 14 -0.63 -14.21 -10.11
C PRO A 14 0.27 -14.68 -11.25
N ALA A 15 1.01 -13.79 -11.88
CA ALA A 15 1.89 -14.16 -12.98
C ALA A 15 3.09 -14.97 -12.51
N SER A 16 3.65 -14.62 -11.34
CA SER A 16 4.81 -15.32 -10.80
C SER A 16 4.44 -16.26 -9.66
N GLY A 17 3.21 -16.21 -9.17
CA GLY A 17 2.79 -16.98 -8.01
C GLY A 17 3.40 -16.53 -6.70
N ARG A 18 3.97 -15.34 -6.67
CA ARG A 18 4.60 -14.83 -5.47
C ARG A 18 3.61 -14.12 -4.58
N GLU A 19 3.87 -14.21 -3.29
CA GLU A 19 3.07 -13.59 -2.27
C GLU A 19 4.01 -12.94 -1.27
N GLN A 20 3.73 -11.68 -0.92
CA GLN A 20 4.55 -10.99 0.07
C GLN A 20 3.66 -10.03 0.86
N ILE A 21 4.10 -9.72 2.08
CA ILE A 21 3.44 -8.74 2.92
C ILE A 21 4.12 -7.39 2.68
N GLY A 22 3.32 -6.39 2.35
CA GLY A 22 3.85 -5.06 2.07
C GLY A 22 2.78 -4.00 2.24
N SER A 23 3.03 -2.85 1.65
CA SER A 23 2.11 -1.72 1.72
C SER A 23 1.68 -1.29 0.34
N LEU A 24 0.48 -0.70 0.26
CA LEU A 24 -0.11 -0.26 -1.00
C LEU A 24 -0.61 1.16 -0.82
N LEU A 25 -0.14 2.07 -1.67
CA LEU A 25 -0.57 3.46 -1.65
C LEU A 25 -1.54 3.73 -2.80
N ILE A 26 -2.73 4.22 -2.45
CA ILE A 26 -3.76 4.55 -3.42
C ILE A 26 -3.96 6.06 -3.42
N ARG A 27 -3.94 6.67 -4.61
CA ARG A 27 -4.14 8.10 -4.78
C ARG A 27 -5.06 8.32 -5.97
N ASN A 28 -6.11 9.14 -5.77
CA ASN A 28 -7.09 9.46 -6.82
C ASN A 28 -7.73 8.20 -7.43
N GLY A 29 -7.96 7.18 -6.58
CA GLY A 29 -8.57 5.94 -7.04
C GLY A 29 -7.64 5.02 -7.81
N MET A 30 -6.35 5.34 -7.86
CA MET A 30 -5.36 4.55 -8.58
C MET A 30 -4.22 4.15 -7.66
N ILE A 31 -3.59 3.01 -7.96
CA ILE A 31 -2.42 2.56 -7.23
C ILE A 31 -1.26 3.48 -7.58
N ALA A 32 -0.77 4.24 -6.59
CA ALA A 32 0.34 5.17 -6.80
C ALA A 32 1.69 4.49 -6.55
N ASP A 33 1.73 3.56 -5.59
CA ASP A 33 2.97 2.85 -5.26
C ASP A 33 2.63 1.59 -4.48
N LEU A 34 3.55 0.64 -4.45
CA LEU A 34 3.38 -0.57 -3.66
C LEU A 34 4.75 -1.15 -3.35
N GLY A 35 4.81 -1.94 -2.27
CA GLY A 35 6.04 -2.61 -1.92
C GLY A 35 6.27 -2.65 -0.41
N PRO A 36 7.19 -3.51 0.05
CA PRO A 36 7.48 -3.62 1.47
C PRO A 36 8.22 -2.41 2.03
N GLN A 37 8.79 -1.57 1.16
CA GLN A 37 9.54 -0.40 1.60
C GLN A 37 8.65 0.80 1.94
N LEU A 38 7.38 0.78 1.59
CA LEU A 38 6.48 1.87 1.92
C LEU A 38 6.22 1.89 3.42
N SER A 39 6.32 3.08 4.01
CA SER A 39 6.08 3.25 5.43
C SER A 39 5.25 4.50 5.68
N ILE A 40 4.73 4.62 6.89
CA ILE A 40 3.93 5.78 7.29
C ILE A 40 4.71 7.07 7.11
N SER A 41 6.02 7.03 7.36
CA SER A 41 6.87 8.21 7.24
C SER A 41 7.15 8.61 5.80
N SER A 42 6.88 7.73 4.83
CA SER A 42 7.14 8.01 3.42
C SER A 42 5.95 8.63 2.70
N VAL A 43 4.82 8.80 3.38
CA VAL A 43 3.60 9.34 2.77
C VAL A 43 3.27 10.69 3.40
N SER A 44 2.40 11.46 2.73
CA SER A 44 2.02 12.77 3.21
C SER A 44 1.17 12.67 4.49
N ALA A 45 1.15 13.77 5.26
CA ALA A 45 0.46 13.79 6.55
C ALA A 45 -1.06 13.61 6.42
N ASP A 46 -1.62 13.94 5.27
CA ASP A 46 -3.06 13.80 5.03
C ASP A 46 -3.46 12.42 4.52
N THR A 47 -2.50 11.50 4.43
CA THR A 47 -2.77 10.14 3.98
C THR A 47 -3.53 9.38 5.06
N GLU A 48 -4.63 8.75 4.68
CA GLU A 48 -5.37 7.88 5.56
C GLU A 48 -4.70 6.51 5.60
N ILE A 49 -4.55 5.95 6.79
CA ILE A 49 -3.82 4.69 6.97
C ILE A 49 -4.80 3.61 7.40
N PHE A 50 -4.76 2.50 6.69
CA PHE A 50 -5.58 1.33 6.99
C PHE A 50 -4.67 0.13 7.18
N ASP A 51 -4.77 -0.52 8.34
CA ASP A 51 -3.98 -1.70 8.68
C ASP A 51 -4.77 -2.94 8.27
N CYS A 52 -4.22 -3.69 7.32
CA CYS A 52 -4.89 -4.88 6.77
C CYS A 52 -4.62 -6.17 7.54
N ASP A 53 -3.81 -6.09 8.57
CA ASP A 53 -3.49 -7.28 9.37
C ASP A 53 -4.70 -7.79 10.16
#